data_6d73759a81fbb7ccfbecfd86ccc0c0b7
#
_entry.id   6d73759a81fbb7ccfbecfd86ccc0c0b7
#
_cell.length_a   1.000
_cell.length_b   1.000
_cell.length_c   1.000
_cell.angle_alpha   90.00
_cell.angle_beta   90.00
_cell.angle_gamma   90.00
#
_symmetry.space_group_name_H-M   'P 1'
#
loop_
_entity.id
_entity.type
_entity.pdbx_description
1 polymer ?
#
loop_
_entity_poly.entity_id
_entity_poly.type
_entity_poly.pdbx_seq_one_letter_code
_entity_poly.pdbx_strand_id
1 'polypeptide(L)' 'MELRYGDRVLITNLGIEGEVIEVDTRSIVVRYKKPDGELHEHRFEPQDLEYRPKPHLE' A
#
# COMPACT_ATOMS: atom_id res chain seq x y z
N MET A 1 -2.38 2.98 -13.51
CA MET A 1 -2.46 3.68 -12.22
C MET A 1 -1.07 3.96 -11.71
N GLU A 2 -0.82 5.18 -11.31
CA GLU A 2 0.50 5.59 -10.87
C GLU A 2 0.48 5.87 -9.38
N LEU A 3 1.17 5.05 -8.63
CA LEU A 3 1.25 5.21 -7.18
C LEU A 3 2.45 6.06 -6.81
N ARG A 4 2.35 6.77 -5.69
CA ARG A 4 3.39 7.65 -5.19
C ARG A 4 3.63 7.38 -3.72
N TYR A 5 4.80 7.79 -3.26
CA TYR A 5 5.12 7.74 -1.83
C TYR A 5 4.01 8.39 -1.01
N GLY A 6 3.57 7.71 0.01
CA GLY A 6 2.54 8.21 0.91
C GLY A 6 1.12 7.82 0.53
N ASP A 7 0.92 7.25 -0.66
CA ASP A 7 -0.42 6.83 -1.05
C ASP A 7 -0.88 5.64 -0.21
N ARG A 8 -2.19 5.57 0.01
CA ARG A 8 -2.77 4.43 0.69
C ARG A 8 -3.25 3.44 -0.34
N VAL A 9 -3.00 2.17 -0.06
CA VAL A 9 -3.39 1.08 -0.96
C VAL A 9 -3.97 -0.07 -0.15
N LEU A 10 -4.84 -0.83 -0.80
CA LEU A 10 -5.32 -2.09 -0.26
C LEU A 10 -4.46 -3.20 -0.85
N ILE A 11 -3.88 -4.03 0.00
CA ILE A 11 -3.14 -5.22 -0.44
C ILE A 11 -4.18 -6.31 -0.62
N THR A 12 -4.55 -6.59 -1.88
CA THR A 12 -5.73 -7.38 -2.16
C THR A 12 -5.65 -8.80 -1.60
N ASN A 13 -4.48 -9.43 -1.67
CA ASN A 13 -4.32 -10.78 -1.16
C ASN A 13 -4.49 -10.89 0.35
N LEU A 14 -4.16 -9.82 1.05
CA LEU A 14 -4.19 -9.82 2.51
C LEU A 14 -5.43 -9.15 3.08
N GLY A 15 -6.10 -8.33 2.28
CA GLY A 15 -7.22 -7.54 2.76
C GLY A 15 -6.83 -6.47 3.75
N ILE A 16 -5.57 -6.02 3.71
CA ILE A 16 -5.03 -5.05 4.65
C ILE A 16 -4.60 -3.82 3.88
N GLU A 17 -4.89 -2.65 4.45
CA GLU A 17 -4.42 -1.39 3.87
C GLU A 17 -3.04 -1.05 4.37
N GLY A 18 -2.27 -0.40 3.50
CA GLY A 18 -0.94 0.04 3.86
C GLY A 18 -0.58 1.33 3.17
N GLU A 19 0.66 1.75 3.38
CA GLU A 19 1.16 3.00 2.83
C GLU A 19 2.33 2.71 1.90
N VAL A 20 2.32 3.35 0.74
CA VAL A 20 3.42 3.23 -0.23
C VAL A 20 4.64 3.98 0.32
N ILE A 21 5.77 3.29 0.42
CA ILE A 21 7.00 3.91 0.91
C ILE A 21 8.11 3.91 -0.13
N GLU A 22 7.93 3.20 -1.23
CA GLU A 22 8.90 3.22 -2.31
C GLU A 22 8.22 2.76 -3.60
N VAL A 23 8.50 3.45 -4.70
CA VAL A 23 7.97 3.09 -6.01
C VAL A 23 9.13 2.87 -6.95
N ASP A 24 9.15 1.70 -7.60
CA ASP A 24 10.10 1.37 -8.64
C ASP A 24 9.32 1.09 -9.92
N THR A 25 10.03 0.86 -11.03
CA THR A 25 9.39 0.67 -12.32
C THR A 25 8.46 -0.53 -12.36
N ARG A 26 8.75 -1.58 -11.58
CA ARG A 26 7.97 -2.81 -11.63
C ARG A 26 7.38 -3.23 -10.30
N SER A 27 7.70 -2.52 -9.24
CA SER A 27 7.28 -2.95 -7.92
C SER A 27 7.09 -1.77 -7.00
N ILE A 28 6.36 -2.03 -5.93
CA ILE A 28 5.99 -1.00 -4.97
C ILE A 28 6.19 -1.60 -3.58
N VAL A 29 6.94 -0.90 -2.74
CA VAL A 29 7.12 -1.32 -1.36
C VAL A 29 6.03 -0.67 -0.53
N VAL A 30 5.32 -1.48 0.23
CA VAL A 30 4.22 -1.03 1.07
C VAL A 30 4.49 -1.40 2.50
N ARG A 31 4.29 -0.43 3.40
CA ARG A 31 4.35 -0.66 4.84
C ARG A 31 2.94 -0.88 5.34
N TYR A 32 2.73 -1.95 6.06
CA TYR A 32 1.41 -2.26 6.58
C TYR A 32 1.50 -2.85 7.98
N LYS A 33 0.41 -2.75 8.71
CA LYS A 33 0.34 -3.27 10.07
C LYS A 33 -0.45 -4.57 10.06
N LYS A 34 0.15 -5.62 10.56
CA LYS A 34 -0.51 -6.92 10.67
C LYS A 34 -1.54 -6.88 11.80
N PRO A 35 -2.50 -7.82 11.80
CA PRO A 35 -3.52 -7.85 12.86
C PRO A 35 -2.96 -7.91 14.28
N ASP A 36 -1.77 -8.47 14.45
CA ASP A 36 -1.11 -8.53 15.76
C ASP A 36 -0.44 -7.22 16.15
N GLY A 37 -0.49 -6.20 15.29
CA GLY A 37 0.10 -4.89 15.55
C GLY A 37 1.51 -4.73 15.03
N GLU A 38 2.10 -5.75 14.46
CA GLU A 38 3.47 -5.69 13.96
C GLU A 38 3.52 -5.01 12.60
N LEU A 39 4.48 -4.08 12.42
CA LEU A 39 4.67 -3.39 11.15
C LEU A 39 5.57 -4.20 10.24
N HIS A 40 5.15 -4.32 8.99
CA HIS A 40 5.93 -5.00 7.97
C HIS A 40 6.08 -4.13 6.76
N GLU A 41 7.17 -4.35 6.02
CA GLU A 41 7.39 -3.73 4.72
C GLU A 41 7.62 -4.85 3.74
N HIS A 42 6.94 -4.78 2.60
CA HIS A 42 7.05 -5.84 1.61
C HIS A 42 6.88 -5.25 0.23
N ARG A 43 7.53 -5.89 -0.74
CA ARG A 43 7.48 -5.45 -2.13
C ARG A 43 6.36 -6.19 -2.85
N PHE A 44 5.51 -5.43 -3.53
CA PHE A 44 4.37 -5.97 -4.26
C PHE A 44 4.43 -5.55 -5.71
N GLU A 45 3.70 -6.26 -6.56
CA GLU A 45 3.49 -5.84 -7.92
C GLU A 45 2.25 -4.94 -7.98
N PRO A 46 2.17 -4.03 -8.97
CA PRO A 46 1.03 -3.10 -9.03
C PRO A 46 -0.33 -3.77 -9.04
N GLN A 47 -0.46 -4.93 -9.68
CA GLN A 47 -1.74 -5.63 -9.74
C GLN A 47 -2.19 -6.20 -8.39
N ASP A 48 -1.27 -6.28 -7.43
CA ASP A 48 -1.60 -6.78 -6.10
C ASP A 48 -2.16 -5.68 -5.20
N LEU A 49 -2.21 -4.45 -5.69
CA LEU A 49 -2.58 -3.30 -4.90
C LEU A 49 -3.77 -2.58 -5.53
N GLU A 50 -4.61 -2.02 -4.66
CA GLU A 50 -5.74 -1.21 -5.09
C GLU A 50 -5.63 0.15 -4.41
N TYR A 51 -5.67 1.22 -5.21
CA TYR A 51 -5.54 2.57 -4.69
C TYR A 51 -6.72 2.92 -3.77
N ARG A 52 -6.41 3.49 -2.61
CA ARG A 52 -7.41 3.93 -1.64
C ARG A 52 -7.16 5.39 -1.32
N PRO A 53 -7.82 6.31 -2.02
CA PRO A 53 -7.62 7.73 -1.73
C PRO A 53 -8.11 8.07 -0.33
N LYS A 54 -7.42 9.03 0.28
CA LYS A 54 -7.83 9.50 1.61
C LYS A 54 -9.16 10.22 1.48
N PRO A 55 -10.05 10.05 2.46
CA PRO A 55 -11.30 10.80 2.44
C PRO A 55 -11.02 12.28 2.57
N HIS A 56 -11.81 13.06 1.85
CA HIS A 56 -11.76 14.52 1.97
C HIS A 56 -12.60 14.91 3.16
N LEU A 57 -11.96 15.55 4.11
CA LEU A 57 -12.65 16.13 5.25
C LEU A 57 -12.71 17.63 5.04
N GLU A 58 -13.90 18.14 5.01
CA GLU A 58 -14.10 19.59 4.89
C GLU A 58 -14.66 20.15 6.17
#